data_de299b89ff10f0c65d2328980f08fbad
#
_entry.id   de299b89ff10f0c65d2328980f08fbad
#
_cell.length_a   1.000
_cell.length_b   1.000
_cell.length_c   1.000
_cell.angle_alpha   90.00
_cell.angle_beta   90.00
_cell.angle_gamma   90.00
#
_symmetry.space_group_name_H-M   'P 1'
#
loop_
_entity.id
_entity.type
_entity.pdbx_description
1 polymer ?
#
loop_
_entity_poly.entity_id
_entity_poly.type
_entity_poly.pdbx_seq_one_letter_code
_entity_poly.pdbx_strand_id
1 'polypeptide(L)'
;MANERKQQIIKAAAKRFARHGLAKTTLDEVARDIRIGKATIYHYFNSKDDLYFATLKWECENFIEQIKVVLENDELTLTQKLTEYFAQKEVVSENNKLIHESLLTFFNEKSFEQELDIINWMLNKEAELLKHFLTKYYSQKIKKVSLVFPNFIVLNSWGMFFANKLNTLIKTSKADETKELFIESLVTILD
;
A
#
# COMPACT_ATOMS: atom_id res chain seq x y z
N MET A 1 23.95 9.86 9.15
CA MET A 1 24.44 10.59 7.96
C MET A 1 24.24 9.83 6.65
N ALA A 2 24.84 8.65 6.40
CA ALA A 2 24.64 7.92 5.12
C ALA A 2 23.18 7.47 4.90
N ASN A 3 22.52 6.95 5.94
CA ASN A 3 21.13 6.51 5.87
C ASN A 3 20.15 7.67 5.65
N GLU A 4 20.36 8.79 6.30
CA GLU A 4 19.54 10.00 6.13
C GLU A 4 19.61 10.55 4.71
N ARG A 5 20.81 10.55 4.10
CA ARG A 5 21.00 10.99 2.71
C ARG A 5 20.28 10.06 1.74
N LYS A 6 20.38 8.73 1.94
CA LYS A 6 19.63 7.76 1.14
C LYS A 6 18.14 8.01 1.22
N GLN A 7 17.59 8.25 2.42
CA GLN A 7 16.17 8.55 2.64
C GLN A 7 15.74 9.88 1.98
N GLN A 8 16.60 10.92 1.99
CA GLN A 8 16.32 12.18 1.28
C GLN A 8 16.18 11.96 -0.23
N ILE A 9 17.06 11.15 -0.82
CA ILE A 9 17.02 10.81 -2.25
C ILE A 9 15.72 10.05 -2.57
N ILE A 10 15.36 9.03 -1.77
CA ILE A 10 14.12 8.25 -1.94
C ILE A 10 12.89 9.16 -1.87
N LYS A 11 12.79 10.03 -0.87
CA LYS A 11 11.65 10.96 -0.73
C LYS A 11 11.52 11.94 -1.90
N ALA A 12 12.63 12.42 -2.45
CA ALA A 12 12.62 13.27 -3.63
C ALA A 12 12.20 12.49 -4.88
N ALA A 13 12.73 11.28 -5.03
CA ALA A 13 12.38 10.36 -6.12
C ALA A 13 10.90 10.00 -6.08
N ALA A 14 10.31 9.72 -4.90
CA ALA A 14 8.89 9.43 -4.74
C ALA A 14 8.00 10.55 -5.31
N LYS A 15 8.29 11.80 -4.95
CA LYS A 15 7.56 12.97 -5.49
C LYS A 15 7.67 13.08 -7.01
N ARG A 16 8.86 12.79 -7.55
CA ARG A 16 9.12 12.92 -8.98
C ARG A 16 8.49 11.77 -9.77
N PHE A 17 8.66 10.53 -9.33
CA PHE A 17 8.01 9.37 -9.94
C PHE A 17 6.48 9.49 -9.89
N ALA A 18 5.92 9.90 -8.75
CA ALA A 18 4.48 10.13 -8.61
C ALA A 18 3.93 11.21 -9.57
N ARG A 19 4.75 12.22 -9.93
CA ARG A 19 4.34 13.32 -10.81
C ARG A 19 4.55 13.04 -12.28
N HIS A 20 5.64 12.36 -12.64
CA HIS A 20 6.10 12.25 -14.03
C HIS A 20 6.17 10.80 -14.54
N GLY A 21 6.04 9.82 -13.64
CA GLY A 21 6.24 8.40 -13.92
C GLY A 21 7.73 8.02 -14.06
N LEU A 22 7.97 6.70 -14.10
CA LEU A 22 9.33 6.14 -14.23
C LEU A 22 9.99 6.56 -15.54
N ALA A 23 9.25 6.50 -16.67
CA ALA A 23 9.81 6.74 -18.00
C ALA A 23 10.37 8.17 -18.16
N LYS A 24 9.66 9.17 -17.62
CA LYS A 24 9.99 10.60 -17.78
C LYS A 24 10.89 11.16 -16.67
N THR A 25 11.28 10.36 -15.68
CA THR A 25 12.16 10.79 -14.59
C THR A 25 13.60 10.39 -14.89
N THR A 26 14.55 11.28 -14.56
CA THR A 26 15.98 11.03 -14.62
C THR A 26 16.64 11.21 -13.26
N LEU A 27 17.75 10.52 -12.99
CA LEU A 27 18.51 10.66 -11.74
C LEU A 27 19.06 12.08 -11.56
N ASP A 28 19.41 12.75 -12.67
CA ASP A 28 19.92 14.14 -12.67
C ASP A 28 18.86 15.14 -12.19
N GLU A 29 17.60 14.90 -12.53
CA GLU A 29 16.50 15.74 -12.07
C GLU A 29 16.22 15.52 -10.59
N VAL A 30 16.28 14.27 -10.11
CA VAL A 30 16.16 13.97 -8.66
C VAL A 30 17.30 14.65 -7.89
N ALA A 31 18.54 14.60 -8.42
CA ALA A 31 19.68 15.27 -7.81
C ALA A 31 19.48 16.79 -7.69
N ARG A 32 18.99 17.42 -8.76
CA ARG A 32 18.68 18.87 -8.79
C ARG A 32 17.62 19.26 -7.78
N ASP A 33 16.56 18.46 -7.61
CA ASP A 33 15.46 18.74 -6.68
C ASP A 33 15.94 18.87 -5.22
N ILE A 34 16.97 18.13 -4.84
CA ILE A 34 17.55 18.16 -3.48
C ILE A 34 18.93 18.82 -3.43
N ARG A 35 19.34 19.48 -4.51
CA ARG A 35 20.60 20.25 -4.61
C ARG A 35 21.85 19.44 -4.27
N ILE A 36 21.95 18.23 -4.81
CA ILE A 36 23.15 17.38 -4.70
C ILE A 36 23.77 17.11 -6.07
N GLY A 37 25.05 16.73 -6.07
CA GLY A 37 25.71 16.31 -7.30
C GLY A 37 25.16 14.96 -7.81
N LYS A 38 25.15 14.78 -9.15
CA LYS A 38 24.80 13.52 -9.82
C LYS A 38 25.58 12.32 -9.26
N ALA A 39 26.89 12.49 -9.03
CA ALA A 39 27.75 11.46 -8.47
C ALA A 39 27.27 10.97 -7.09
N THR A 40 26.65 11.86 -6.30
CA THR A 40 26.09 11.49 -4.99
C THR A 40 24.95 10.49 -5.13
N ILE A 41 24.05 10.63 -6.12
CA ILE A 41 22.98 9.64 -6.33
C ILE A 41 23.57 8.29 -6.76
N TYR A 42 24.51 8.28 -7.71
CA TYR A 42 25.15 7.05 -8.19
C TYR A 42 25.98 6.33 -7.11
N HIS A 43 26.37 7.04 -6.03
CA HIS A 43 26.94 6.39 -4.85
C HIS A 43 25.95 5.50 -4.09
N TYR A 44 24.65 5.83 -4.13
CA TYR A 44 23.58 5.09 -3.40
C TYR A 44 22.77 4.15 -4.29
N PHE A 45 22.63 4.46 -5.58
CA PHE A 45 21.77 3.74 -6.52
C PHE A 45 22.48 3.59 -7.86
N ASN A 46 22.63 2.34 -8.32
CA ASN A 46 23.36 2.02 -9.54
C ASN A 46 22.60 2.42 -10.82
N SER A 47 21.28 2.49 -10.75
CA SER A 47 20.41 2.80 -11.89
C SER A 47 19.16 3.56 -11.46
N LYS A 48 18.41 4.07 -12.44
CA LYS A 48 17.09 4.66 -12.22
C LYS A 48 16.09 3.64 -11.69
N ASP A 49 16.15 2.41 -12.20
CA ASP A 49 15.26 1.33 -11.80
C ASP A 49 15.57 0.91 -10.34
N ASP A 50 16.85 0.87 -9.95
CA ASP A 50 17.28 0.61 -8.59
C ASP A 50 16.71 1.66 -7.60
N LEU A 51 16.76 2.95 -7.97
CA LEU A 51 16.11 4.01 -7.21
C LEU A 51 14.58 3.88 -7.20
N TYR A 52 13.97 3.50 -8.33
CA TYR A 52 12.53 3.30 -8.42
C TYR A 52 12.04 2.19 -7.48
N PHE A 53 12.68 1.02 -7.52
CA PHE A 53 12.31 -0.10 -6.64
C PHE A 53 12.54 0.21 -5.16
N ALA A 54 13.63 0.90 -4.82
CA ALA A 54 13.84 1.37 -3.46
C ALA A 54 12.76 2.37 -3.01
N THR A 55 12.27 3.20 -3.93
CA THR A 55 11.21 4.18 -3.67
C THR A 55 9.84 3.50 -3.52
N LEU A 56 9.52 2.54 -4.38
CA LEU A 56 8.31 1.73 -4.27
C LEU A 56 8.29 0.96 -2.94
N LYS A 57 9.42 0.33 -2.59
CA LYS A 57 9.56 -0.37 -1.31
C LYS A 57 9.32 0.54 -0.11
N TRP A 58 9.91 1.75 -0.13
CA TRP A 58 9.69 2.75 0.91
C TRP A 58 8.22 3.19 1.00
N GLU A 59 7.52 3.36 -0.13
CA GLU A 59 6.10 3.72 -0.15
C GLU A 59 5.25 2.58 0.44
N CYS A 60 5.55 1.32 0.09
CA CYS A 60 4.91 0.13 0.67
C CYS A 60 5.14 0.03 2.20
N GLU A 61 6.36 0.30 2.68
CA GLU A 61 6.69 0.29 4.11
C GLU A 61 5.89 1.35 4.88
N ASN A 62 5.77 2.56 4.33
CA ASN A 62 4.94 3.62 4.94
C ASN A 62 3.46 3.25 4.94
N PHE A 63 2.95 2.65 3.88
CA PHE A 63 1.57 2.19 3.79
C PHE A 63 1.26 1.12 4.86
N ILE A 64 2.14 0.16 5.02
CA ILE A 64 2.03 -0.89 6.07
C ILE A 64 2.07 -0.28 7.48
N GLU A 65 2.92 0.72 7.73
CA GLU A 65 2.98 1.39 9.02
C GLU A 65 1.68 2.18 9.32
N GLN A 66 1.08 2.82 8.30
CA GLN A 66 -0.23 3.47 8.46
C GLN A 66 -1.32 2.47 8.85
N ILE A 67 -1.38 1.31 8.19
CA ILE A 67 -2.33 0.24 8.55
C ILE A 67 -2.09 -0.23 9.99
N LYS A 68 -0.84 -0.44 10.37
CA LYS A 68 -0.48 -0.87 11.72
C LYS A 68 -0.96 0.13 12.77
N VAL A 69 -0.72 1.43 12.56
CA VAL A 69 -1.19 2.50 13.46
C VAL A 69 -2.71 2.43 13.67
N VAL A 70 -3.47 2.21 12.61
CA VAL A 70 -4.94 2.06 12.69
C VAL A 70 -5.34 0.83 13.50
N LEU A 71 -4.76 -0.33 13.20
CA LEU A 71 -5.14 -1.60 13.85
C LEU A 71 -4.72 -1.65 15.34
N GLU A 72 -3.60 -1.01 15.69
CA GLU A 72 -3.08 -0.96 17.06
C GLU A 72 -3.64 0.20 17.90
N ASN A 73 -4.47 1.09 17.35
CA ASN A 73 -5.06 2.20 18.10
C ASN A 73 -6.18 1.70 19.02
N ASP A 74 -5.87 1.58 20.32
CA ASP A 74 -6.82 1.06 21.34
C ASP A 74 -7.99 2.03 21.64
N GLU A 75 -7.96 3.27 21.14
CA GLU A 75 -9.08 4.23 21.27
C GLU A 75 -10.19 3.97 20.25
N LEU A 76 -9.91 3.23 19.17
CA LEU A 76 -10.88 2.92 18.12
C LEU A 76 -11.63 1.62 18.43
N THR A 77 -12.94 1.64 18.19
CA THR A 77 -13.76 0.41 18.17
C THR A 77 -13.39 -0.48 16.99
N LEU A 78 -13.80 -1.76 16.99
CA LEU A 78 -13.58 -2.67 15.87
C LEU A 78 -14.11 -2.09 14.55
N THR A 79 -15.35 -1.58 14.56
CA THR A 79 -15.97 -0.96 13.38
C THR A 79 -15.14 0.21 12.86
N GLN A 80 -14.67 1.09 13.73
CA GLN A 80 -13.83 2.21 13.35
C GLN A 80 -12.49 1.77 12.76
N LYS A 81 -11.83 0.79 13.38
CA LYS A 81 -10.56 0.22 12.86
C LYS A 81 -10.75 -0.36 11.46
N LEU A 82 -11.82 -1.13 11.24
CA LEU A 82 -12.10 -1.70 9.92
C LEU A 82 -12.44 -0.59 8.90
N THR A 83 -13.27 0.39 9.27
CA THR A 83 -13.59 1.53 8.41
C THR A 83 -12.33 2.28 7.97
N GLU A 84 -11.46 2.64 8.92
CA GLU A 84 -10.19 3.31 8.63
C GLU A 84 -9.24 2.44 7.79
N TYR A 85 -9.16 1.13 8.08
CA TYR A 85 -8.37 0.18 7.30
C TYR A 85 -8.81 0.14 5.82
N PHE A 86 -10.13 0.10 5.56
CA PHE A 86 -10.65 0.13 4.18
C PHE A 86 -10.43 1.50 3.53
N ALA A 87 -10.60 2.60 4.29
CA ALA A 87 -10.37 3.96 3.80
C ALA A 87 -8.93 4.19 3.30
N GLN A 88 -7.92 3.51 3.90
CA GLN A 88 -6.53 3.58 3.40
C GLN A 88 -6.41 3.14 1.94
N LYS A 89 -7.22 2.18 1.47
CA LYS A 89 -7.20 1.73 0.07
C LYS A 89 -7.84 2.75 -0.87
N GLU A 90 -8.88 3.43 -0.42
CA GLU A 90 -9.60 4.42 -1.25
C GLU A 90 -8.70 5.58 -1.67
N VAL A 91 -7.78 5.98 -0.79
CA VAL A 91 -6.86 7.10 -1.03
C VAL A 91 -5.52 6.69 -1.63
N VAL A 92 -5.29 5.39 -1.93
CA VAL A 92 -4.03 4.90 -2.50
C VAL A 92 -3.69 5.60 -3.82
N SER A 93 -4.70 5.86 -4.68
CA SER A 93 -4.48 6.55 -5.96
C SER A 93 -3.98 8.00 -5.80
N GLU A 94 -4.18 8.60 -4.64
CA GLU A 94 -3.77 9.97 -4.34
C GLU A 94 -2.48 10.01 -3.52
N ASN A 95 -2.41 9.19 -2.48
CA ASN A 95 -1.35 9.25 -1.47
C ASN A 95 -0.18 8.31 -1.75
N ASN A 96 -0.43 7.19 -2.47
CA ASN A 96 0.53 6.10 -2.71
C ASN A 96 0.57 5.75 -4.21
N LYS A 97 0.97 6.70 -5.03
CA LYS A 97 0.87 6.59 -6.50
C LYS A 97 1.71 5.48 -7.09
N LEU A 98 2.87 5.16 -6.53
CA LEU A 98 3.71 4.08 -7.04
C LEU A 98 3.04 2.72 -6.77
N ILE A 99 2.50 2.51 -5.55
CA ILE A 99 1.71 1.31 -5.24
C ILE A 99 0.53 1.20 -6.20
N HIS A 100 -0.22 2.29 -6.39
CA HIS A 100 -1.36 2.31 -7.30
C HIS A 100 -0.98 1.94 -8.74
N GLU A 101 0.07 2.56 -9.30
CA GLU A 101 0.54 2.29 -10.65
C GLU A 101 1.05 0.85 -10.78
N SER A 102 1.81 0.34 -9.79
CA SER A 102 2.29 -1.04 -9.77
C SER A 102 1.15 -2.06 -9.76
N LEU A 103 0.09 -1.82 -8.98
CA LEU A 103 -1.09 -2.67 -8.97
C LEU A 103 -1.84 -2.66 -10.31
N LEU A 104 -1.91 -1.51 -10.99
CA LEU A 104 -2.52 -1.42 -12.33
C LEU A 104 -1.67 -2.11 -13.41
N THR A 105 -0.34 -2.00 -13.33
CA THR A 105 0.56 -2.67 -14.30
C THR A 105 0.54 -4.18 -14.14
N PHE A 106 0.33 -4.70 -12.94
CA PHE A 106 0.14 -6.12 -12.69
C PHE A 106 -0.97 -6.72 -13.56
N PHE A 107 -2.12 -6.05 -13.66
CA PHE A 107 -3.23 -6.51 -14.49
C PHE A 107 -2.96 -6.41 -16.00
N ASN A 108 -1.96 -5.64 -16.41
CA ASN A 108 -1.60 -5.43 -17.82
C ASN A 108 -0.37 -6.26 -18.26
N GLU A 109 0.12 -7.18 -17.44
CA GLU A 109 1.29 -8.05 -17.69
C GLU A 109 2.57 -7.28 -18.06
N LYS A 110 2.72 -6.04 -17.57
CA LYS A 110 3.85 -5.14 -17.86
C LYS A 110 4.75 -4.87 -16.65
N SER A 111 4.53 -5.58 -15.55
CA SER A 111 5.29 -5.37 -14.32
C SER A 111 6.69 -5.99 -14.41
N PHE A 112 7.67 -5.33 -13.81
CA PHE A 112 8.97 -5.92 -13.57
C PHE A 112 8.85 -7.01 -12.49
N GLU A 113 9.63 -8.08 -12.59
CA GLU A 113 9.66 -9.15 -11.57
C GLU A 113 9.91 -8.59 -10.15
N GLN A 114 10.90 -7.69 -10.03
CA GLN A 114 11.21 -7.04 -8.75
C GLN A 114 10.07 -6.16 -8.21
N GLU A 115 9.27 -5.55 -9.08
CA GLU A 115 8.08 -4.79 -8.70
C GLU A 115 7.02 -5.71 -8.11
N LEU A 116 6.78 -6.87 -8.73
CA LEU A 116 5.88 -7.91 -8.23
C LEU A 116 6.31 -8.44 -6.87
N ASP A 117 7.60 -8.66 -6.66
CA ASP A 117 8.15 -9.11 -5.37
C ASP A 117 7.89 -8.09 -4.27
N ILE A 118 8.03 -6.80 -4.56
CA ILE A 118 7.78 -5.71 -3.59
C ILE A 118 6.29 -5.65 -3.24
N ILE A 119 5.41 -5.71 -4.22
CA ILE A 119 3.95 -5.69 -4.00
C ILE A 119 3.52 -6.95 -3.23
N ASN A 120 4.03 -8.12 -3.61
CA ASN A 120 3.74 -9.38 -2.92
C ASN A 120 4.21 -9.35 -1.45
N TRP A 121 5.40 -8.79 -1.20
CA TRP A 121 5.87 -8.53 0.16
C TRP A 121 4.90 -7.63 0.94
N MET A 122 4.41 -6.55 0.34
CA MET A 122 3.46 -5.62 0.98
C MET A 122 2.16 -6.34 1.36
N LEU A 123 1.55 -7.07 0.43
CA LEU A 123 0.30 -7.81 0.68
C LEU A 123 0.46 -8.88 1.77
N ASN A 124 1.60 -9.58 1.80
CA ASN A 124 1.90 -10.56 2.84
C ASN A 124 2.09 -9.89 4.21
N LYS A 125 2.76 -8.72 4.26
CA LYS A 125 2.90 -7.96 5.51
C LYS A 125 1.57 -7.44 6.04
N GLU A 126 0.70 -7.00 5.16
CA GLU A 126 -0.67 -6.60 5.51
C GLU A 126 -1.45 -7.77 6.13
N ALA A 127 -1.38 -8.95 5.52
CA ALA A 127 -2.01 -10.15 6.03
C ALA A 127 -1.44 -10.60 7.39
N GLU A 128 -0.12 -10.47 7.61
CA GLU A 128 0.52 -10.72 8.90
C GLU A 128 0.03 -9.76 9.99
N LEU A 129 -0.12 -8.46 9.68
CA LEU A 129 -0.66 -7.48 10.61
C LEU A 129 -2.10 -7.80 11.01
N LEU A 130 -2.96 -8.10 10.03
CA LEU A 130 -4.34 -8.52 10.28
C LEU A 130 -4.39 -9.80 11.11
N LYS A 131 -3.55 -10.79 10.81
CA LYS A 131 -3.45 -12.02 11.60
C LYS A 131 -3.07 -11.71 13.05
N HIS A 132 -2.09 -10.84 13.27
CA HIS A 132 -1.67 -10.44 14.61
C HIS A 132 -2.82 -9.74 15.36
N PHE A 133 -3.46 -8.77 14.71
CA PHE A 133 -4.61 -8.05 15.23
C PHE A 133 -5.76 -8.99 15.61
N LEU A 134 -6.17 -9.85 14.68
CA LEU A 134 -7.26 -10.80 14.91
C LEU A 134 -6.92 -11.80 16.03
N THR A 135 -5.67 -12.25 16.11
CA THR A 135 -5.23 -13.17 17.18
C THR A 135 -5.22 -12.48 18.54
N LYS A 136 -4.78 -11.23 18.60
CA LYS A 136 -4.70 -10.45 19.86
C LYS A 136 -6.10 -10.20 20.45
N TYR A 137 -7.05 -9.78 19.62
CA TYR A 137 -8.35 -9.28 20.09
C TYR A 137 -9.49 -10.31 19.97
N TYR A 138 -9.38 -11.31 19.08
CA TYR A 138 -10.47 -12.21 18.72
C TYR A 138 -10.09 -13.70 18.74
N SER A 139 -9.03 -14.07 19.47
CA SER A 139 -8.48 -15.44 19.48
C SER A 139 -9.47 -16.52 19.89
N GLN A 140 -10.45 -16.22 20.70
CA GLN A 140 -11.44 -17.21 21.15
C GLN A 140 -12.42 -17.62 20.04
N LYS A 141 -12.75 -16.67 19.15
CA LYS A 141 -13.68 -16.90 18.02
C LYS A 141 -12.95 -17.38 16.77
N ILE A 142 -11.72 -16.92 16.54
CA ILE A 142 -10.92 -17.24 15.35
C ILE A 142 -10.26 -18.62 15.41
N LYS A 143 -10.25 -19.33 16.53
CA LYS A 143 -9.73 -20.71 16.61
C LYS A 143 -10.32 -21.67 15.54
N LYS A 144 -11.46 -21.34 14.97
CA LYS A 144 -12.10 -22.07 13.86
C LYS A 144 -11.89 -21.41 12.48
N VAL A 145 -11.42 -20.16 12.43
CA VAL A 145 -11.23 -19.41 11.18
C VAL A 145 -9.77 -19.52 10.80
N SER A 146 -9.47 -20.36 9.86
CA SER A 146 -8.11 -20.73 9.41
C SER A 146 -7.25 -19.51 9.07
N LEU A 147 -5.94 -19.72 8.89
CA LEU A 147 -4.95 -18.75 8.36
C LEU A 147 -5.39 -18.03 7.06
N VAL A 148 -6.45 -18.51 6.43
CA VAL A 148 -7.05 -17.95 5.21
C VAL A 148 -7.82 -16.66 5.47
N PHE A 149 -8.33 -16.42 6.69
CA PHE A 149 -9.21 -15.29 6.98
C PHE A 149 -8.52 -13.91 6.85
N PRO A 150 -7.30 -13.68 7.36
CA PRO A 150 -6.56 -12.43 7.09
C PRO A 150 -6.36 -12.19 5.59
N ASN A 151 -5.97 -13.22 4.83
CA ASN A 151 -5.81 -13.11 3.38
C ASN A 151 -7.14 -12.79 2.68
N PHE A 152 -8.25 -13.35 3.15
CA PHE A 152 -9.58 -13.03 2.64
C PHE A 152 -9.93 -11.54 2.83
N ILE A 153 -9.62 -10.96 4.00
CA ILE A 153 -9.85 -9.54 4.27
C ILE A 153 -8.96 -8.68 3.34
N VAL A 154 -7.67 -9.00 3.20
CA VAL A 154 -6.74 -8.29 2.30
C VAL A 154 -7.26 -8.33 0.86
N LEU A 155 -7.56 -9.50 0.33
CA LEU A 155 -8.03 -9.65 -1.05
C LEU A 155 -9.33 -8.90 -1.32
N ASN A 156 -10.29 -8.95 -0.37
CA ASN A 156 -11.55 -8.23 -0.54
C ASN A 156 -11.36 -6.71 -0.42
N SER A 157 -10.49 -6.22 0.47
CA SER A 157 -10.23 -4.78 0.60
C SER A 157 -9.62 -4.20 -0.69
N TRP A 158 -8.67 -4.89 -1.31
CA TRP A 158 -8.10 -4.50 -2.60
C TRP A 158 -9.08 -4.72 -3.75
N GLY A 159 -9.87 -5.81 -3.71
CA GLY A 159 -10.94 -6.07 -4.67
C GLY A 159 -11.96 -4.94 -4.70
N MET A 160 -12.38 -4.43 -3.55
CA MET A 160 -13.29 -3.28 -3.45
C MET A 160 -12.69 -2.00 -4.01
N PHE A 161 -11.40 -1.73 -3.75
CA PHE A 161 -10.69 -0.62 -4.35
C PHE A 161 -10.76 -0.65 -5.89
N PHE A 162 -10.54 -1.81 -6.51
CA PHE A 162 -10.65 -1.95 -7.96
C PHE A 162 -12.11 -1.93 -8.45
N ALA A 163 -13.05 -2.50 -7.70
CA ALA A 163 -14.47 -2.45 -8.01
C ALA A 163 -15.01 -1.01 -8.02
N ASN A 164 -14.56 -0.17 -7.08
CA ASN A 164 -14.90 1.25 -7.06
C ASN A 164 -14.46 1.99 -8.34
N LYS A 165 -13.28 1.65 -8.87
CA LYS A 165 -12.83 2.19 -10.16
C LYS A 165 -13.69 1.69 -11.34
N LEU A 166 -14.14 0.44 -11.32
CA LEU A 166 -15.07 -0.09 -12.32
C LEU A 166 -16.46 0.57 -12.20
N ASN A 167 -16.93 0.85 -10.99
CA ASN A 167 -18.21 1.51 -10.75
C ASN A 167 -18.26 2.94 -11.29
N THR A 168 -17.15 3.66 -11.34
CA THR A 168 -17.08 4.97 -12.03
C THR A 168 -17.38 4.87 -13.53
N LEU A 169 -17.12 3.71 -14.15
CA LEU A 169 -17.43 3.42 -15.54
C LEU A 169 -18.89 3.00 -15.74
N ILE A 170 -19.47 2.31 -14.77
CA ILE A 170 -20.80 1.68 -14.88
C ILE A 170 -21.90 2.55 -14.23
N LYS A 171 -21.55 3.68 -13.58
CA LYS A 171 -22.47 4.60 -12.87
C LYS A 171 -23.41 3.92 -11.86
N THR A 172 -23.03 2.79 -11.27
CA THR A 172 -23.76 2.15 -10.20
C THR A 172 -23.26 2.68 -8.85
N SER A 173 -24.10 3.46 -8.18
CA SER A 173 -23.79 4.21 -6.94
C SER A 173 -23.75 3.36 -5.66
N LYS A 174 -23.40 2.08 -5.70
CA LYS A 174 -23.51 1.16 -4.55
C LYS A 174 -22.19 0.70 -3.94
N ALA A 175 -21.08 1.33 -4.29
CA ALA A 175 -19.77 0.92 -3.78
C ALA A 175 -19.64 1.12 -2.26
N ASP A 176 -20.14 2.25 -1.76
CA ASP A 176 -20.12 2.58 -0.32
C ASP A 176 -21.03 1.62 0.46
N GLU A 177 -22.23 1.33 -0.04
CA GLU A 177 -23.14 0.35 0.58
C GLU A 177 -22.51 -1.06 0.66
N THR A 178 -21.76 -1.47 -0.37
CA THR A 178 -21.07 -2.77 -0.39
C THR A 178 -19.96 -2.83 0.65
N LYS A 179 -19.20 -1.74 0.81
CA LYS A 179 -18.15 -1.62 1.83
C LYS A 179 -18.72 -1.67 3.24
N GLU A 180 -19.78 -0.89 3.50
CA GLU A 180 -20.48 -0.88 4.78
C GLU A 180 -20.99 -2.26 5.14
N LEU A 181 -21.70 -2.93 4.24
CA LEU A 181 -22.22 -4.27 4.44
C LEU A 181 -21.10 -5.30 4.73
N PHE A 182 -19.95 -5.17 4.05
CA PHE A 182 -18.82 -6.05 4.28
C PHE A 182 -18.20 -5.82 5.67
N ILE A 183 -18.04 -4.56 6.08
CA ILE A 183 -17.55 -4.20 7.43
C ILE A 183 -18.51 -4.72 8.50
N GLU A 184 -19.82 -4.51 8.35
CA GLU A 184 -20.83 -5.03 9.28
C GLU A 184 -20.78 -6.56 9.39
N SER A 185 -20.60 -7.24 8.26
CA SER A 185 -20.44 -8.70 8.23
C SER A 185 -19.20 -9.16 8.98
N LEU A 186 -18.05 -8.47 8.80
CA LEU A 186 -16.82 -8.76 9.53
C LEU A 186 -16.99 -8.51 11.04
N VAL A 187 -17.63 -7.40 11.43
CA VAL A 187 -17.93 -7.11 12.84
C VAL A 187 -18.78 -8.22 13.43
N THR A 188 -19.87 -8.61 12.77
CA THR A 188 -20.78 -9.68 13.23
C THR A 188 -20.06 -11.04 13.38
N ILE A 189 -19.07 -11.34 12.54
CA ILE A 189 -18.27 -12.58 12.64
C ILE A 189 -17.30 -12.50 13.83
N LEU A 190 -16.79 -11.31 14.13
CA LEU A 190 -15.78 -11.08 15.15
C LEU A 190 -16.37 -10.80 16.55
N ASP A 191 -17.58 -10.23 16.64
CA ASP A 191 -18.32 -10.00 17.89
C ASP A 191 -19.08 -11.25 18.36
#